data_4c71e394e89e7f440191fe4d49c89303
#
_entry.id   4c71e394e89e7f440191fe4d49c89303
#
_cell.length_a   1.000
_cell.length_b   1.000
_cell.length_c   1.000
_cell.angle_alpha   90.00
_cell.angle_beta   90.00
_cell.angle_gamma   90.00
#
_symmetry.space_group_name_H-M   'P 1'
#
loop_
_entity.id
_entity.type
_entity.pdbx_description
1 polymer ?
#
loop_
_entity_poly.entity_id
_entity_poly.type
_entity_poly.pdbx_seq_one_letter_code
_entity_poly.pdbx_strand_id
1 'polypeptide(L)'
;GCLEAAPIRLAGVRPWHHGDPALYAVTLTLQDAAGAELETVTYPAGFRRLEMLDGVLCLNGRRLVFCGVNRHEWNPASGRAIGQEDMVRAIETFRRNNINAVRTCHYPDQTPWYELCDQNGIYMIDETNLETHGCWQRAAAGGQDWEVPGSDPKWRDCVLDRARSMFERDKNHAAVLLWSCGNESDAGDNLLAMSRYFRQADPGRFVHYENIASARHSARFDPAWEETSDVESRMYTAPADMRAYLESRPAKPFLLCEYMHSMGNSVGGMESYIRLTEQYPQCQGGFIWDFMDQALWRTDPLGRRVLGYGGDFGDRPTDYAFSANGIVFADGTEKPAMQEVRYWYGSAAARAAHDAARQAAA
;
A
#
# COMPACT_ATOMS: atom_id res chain seq x y z
N GLY A 1 19.63 25.88 7.75
CA GLY A 1 18.82 26.83 7.00
C GLY A 1 18.15 26.17 5.82
N CYS A 2 17.04 26.70 5.36
CA CYS A 2 16.37 26.27 4.13
C CYS A 2 16.80 27.20 3.00
N LEU A 3 17.12 26.62 1.83
CA LEU A 3 17.36 27.37 0.60
C LEU A 3 16.18 27.12 -0.34
N GLU A 4 15.53 28.15 -0.80
CA GLU A 4 14.51 28.08 -1.83
C GLU A 4 15.13 28.47 -3.17
N ALA A 5 15.06 27.54 -4.15
CA ALA A 5 15.44 27.83 -5.53
C ALA A 5 14.22 28.37 -6.31
N ALA A 6 14.49 29.22 -7.31
CA ALA A 6 13.44 29.64 -8.23
C ALA A 6 12.87 28.44 -8.99
N PRO A 7 11.54 28.41 -9.27
CA PRO A 7 10.94 27.34 -10.06
C PRO A 7 11.60 27.18 -11.43
N ILE A 8 11.99 25.96 -11.75
CA ILE A 8 12.57 25.61 -13.05
C ILE A 8 11.46 25.00 -13.91
N ARG A 9 11.24 25.56 -15.11
CA ARG A 9 10.32 25.00 -16.10
C ARG A 9 11.06 24.02 -17.01
N LEU A 10 10.62 22.78 -17.02
CA LEU A 10 11.10 21.75 -17.92
C LEU A 10 10.04 21.48 -18.99
N ALA A 11 10.45 21.50 -20.27
CA ALA A 11 9.57 21.15 -21.38
C ALA A 11 9.88 19.74 -21.89
N GLY A 12 8.87 19.02 -22.39
CA GLY A 12 9.07 17.71 -23.03
C GLY A 12 9.42 16.58 -22.06
N VAL A 13 9.12 16.72 -20.77
CA VAL A 13 9.32 15.63 -19.80
C VAL A 13 8.44 14.44 -20.12
N ARG A 14 8.99 13.23 -20.00
CA ARG A 14 8.23 11.98 -20.05
C ARG A 14 7.60 11.76 -18.67
N PRO A 15 6.25 11.66 -18.57
CA PRO A 15 5.59 11.43 -17.28
C PRO A 15 5.90 10.03 -16.76
N TRP A 16 6.23 9.94 -15.48
CA TRP A 16 6.44 8.67 -14.78
C TRP A 16 5.11 7.91 -14.59
N HIS A 17 5.09 6.62 -14.93
CA HIS A 17 3.98 5.69 -14.65
C HIS A 17 4.46 4.23 -14.76
N HIS A 18 3.64 3.27 -14.34
CA HIS A 18 3.97 1.83 -14.33
C HIS A 18 4.51 1.30 -15.68
N GLY A 19 3.94 1.72 -16.81
CA GLY A 19 4.40 1.26 -18.13
C GLY A 19 5.63 1.99 -18.66
N ASP A 20 6.00 3.14 -18.09
CA ASP A 20 7.17 3.94 -18.43
C ASP A 20 7.65 4.74 -17.21
N PRO A 21 8.45 4.12 -16.32
CA PRO A 21 8.93 4.76 -15.09
C PRO A 21 10.11 5.70 -15.38
N ALA A 22 9.86 6.75 -16.17
CA ALA A 22 10.88 7.72 -16.58
C ALA A 22 11.40 8.52 -15.39
N LEU A 23 12.70 8.42 -15.10
CA LEU A 23 13.38 9.15 -14.05
C LEU A 23 14.41 10.09 -14.63
N TYR A 24 14.59 11.22 -13.98
CA TYR A 24 15.56 12.26 -14.30
C TYR A 24 16.53 12.42 -13.13
N ALA A 25 17.81 12.63 -13.42
CA ALA A 25 18.79 12.96 -12.40
C ALA A 25 18.64 14.43 -12.00
N VAL A 26 18.41 14.69 -10.72
CA VAL A 26 18.45 16.03 -10.13
C VAL A 26 19.75 16.16 -9.36
N THR A 27 20.61 17.06 -9.80
CA THR A 27 21.91 17.30 -9.16
C THR A 27 21.88 18.66 -8.46
N LEU A 28 22.20 18.67 -7.19
CA LEU A 28 22.36 19.86 -6.36
C LEU A 28 23.83 20.02 -6.03
N THR A 29 24.43 21.16 -6.38
CA THR A 29 25.80 21.47 -6.04
C THR A 29 25.86 22.68 -5.11
N LEU A 30 26.41 22.47 -3.92
CA LEU A 30 26.69 23.54 -2.97
C LEU A 30 28.08 24.12 -3.25
N GLN A 31 28.17 25.44 -3.42
CA GLN A 31 29.42 26.15 -3.65
C GLN A 31 29.68 27.19 -2.58
N ASP A 32 30.93 27.46 -2.31
CA ASP A 32 31.33 28.59 -1.46
C ASP A 32 31.21 29.93 -2.20
N ALA A 33 31.49 31.03 -1.52
CA ALA A 33 31.44 32.39 -2.07
C ALA A 33 32.46 32.63 -3.22
N ALA A 34 33.51 31.79 -3.33
CA ALA A 34 34.50 31.83 -4.39
C ALA A 34 34.15 30.94 -5.59
N GLY A 35 33.02 30.19 -5.50
CA GLY A 35 32.56 29.26 -6.51
C GLY A 35 33.21 27.88 -6.44
N ALA A 36 33.95 27.57 -5.38
CA ALA A 36 34.49 26.24 -5.19
C ALA A 36 33.39 25.29 -4.72
N GLU A 37 33.30 24.09 -5.32
CA GLU A 37 32.34 23.06 -4.95
C GLU A 37 32.64 22.53 -3.53
N LEU A 38 31.65 22.57 -2.66
CA LEU A 38 31.69 22.04 -1.31
C LEU A 38 31.05 20.66 -1.21
N GLU A 39 29.92 20.47 -1.92
CA GLU A 39 29.16 19.21 -1.92
C GLU A 39 28.33 19.10 -3.19
N THR A 40 28.22 17.90 -3.73
CA THR A 40 27.31 17.60 -4.84
C THR A 40 26.50 16.34 -4.50
N VAL A 41 25.16 16.47 -4.56
CA VAL A 41 24.22 15.38 -4.34
C VAL A 41 23.37 15.19 -5.60
N THR A 42 23.24 13.94 -6.05
CA THR A 42 22.39 13.59 -7.19
C THR A 42 21.38 12.53 -6.76
N TYR A 43 20.11 12.75 -7.08
CA TYR A 43 19.04 11.80 -6.81
C TYR A 43 18.07 11.68 -8.00
N PRO A 44 17.38 10.51 -8.17
CA PRO A 44 16.39 10.35 -9.22
C PRO A 44 15.09 11.09 -8.87
N ALA A 45 14.43 11.65 -9.87
CA ALA A 45 13.12 12.28 -9.75
C ALA A 45 12.20 11.88 -10.91
N GLY A 46 10.98 11.49 -10.61
CA GLY A 46 9.93 11.20 -11.59
C GLY A 46 8.88 12.31 -11.58
N PHE A 47 8.50 12.76 -12.77
CA PHE A 47 7.46 13.78 -12.94
C PHE A 47 6.13 13.12 -13.25
N ARG A 48 5.12 13.41 -12.46
CA ARG A 48 3.76 12.89 -12.64
C ARG A 48 2.72 13.87 -12.12
N ARG A 49 1.50 13.71 -12.56
CA ARG A 49 0.35 14.47 -12.08
C ARG A 49 -0.74 13.50 -11.60
N LEU A 50 -1.10 13.63 -10.34
CA LEU A 50 -2.19 12.89 -9.72
C LEU A 50 -3.41 13.80 -9.58
N GLU A 51 -4.58 13.34 -10.01
CA GLU A 51 -5.79 14.17 -10.09
C GLU A 51 -7.02 13.35 -9.68
N MET A 52 -7.99 14.03 -9.07
CA MET A 52 -9.34 13.49 -8.89
C MET A 52 -10.25 14.11 -9.96
N LEU A 53 -10.63 13.32 -10.95
CA LEU A 53 -11.49 13.76 -12.05
C LEU A 53 -12.83 13.04 -11.97
N ASP A 54 -13.90 13.78 -11.70
CA ASP A 54 -15.27 13.24 -11.57
C ASP A 54 -15.38 12.05 -10.59
N GLY A 55 -14.67 12.14 -9.46
CA GLY A 55 -14.63 11.08 -8.46
C GLY A 55 -13.80 9.86 -8.88
N VAL A 56 -12.92 9.98 -9.86
CA VAL A 56 -11.98 8.96 -10.32
C VAL A 56 -10.56 9.44 -10.11
N LEU A 57 -9.75 8.63 -9.43
CA LEU A 57 -8.33 8.91 -9.26
C LEU A 57 -7.59 8.64 -10.57
N CYS A 58 -6.89 9.66 -11.07
CA CYS A 58 -6.17 9.63 -12.34
C CYS A 58 -4.69 9.96 -12.17
N LEU A 59 -3.84 9.27 -12.92
CA LEU A 59 -2.42 9.55 -13.04
C LEU A 59 -2.11 10.02 -14.47
N ASN A 60 -1.56 11.22 -14.61
CA ASN A 60 -1.25 11.83 -15.92
C ASN A 60 -2.48 11.89 -16.87
N GLY A 61 -3.66 12.19 -16.31
CA GLY A 61 -4.92 12.26 -17.05
C GLY A 61 -5.54 10.90 -17.42
N ARG A 62 -4.99 9.78 -16.95
CA ARG A 62 -5.54 8.43 -17.17
C ARG A 62 -6.01 7.83 -15.87
N ARG A 63 -7.15 7.16 -15.90
CA ARG A 63 -7.67 6.42 -14.75
C ARG A 63 -6.60 5.51 -14.15
N LEU A 64 -6.40 5.59 -12.85
CA LEU A 64 -5.51 4.73 -12.09
C LEU A 64 -6.27 3.47 -11.63
N VAL A 65 -5.65 2.31 -11.75
CA VAL A 65 -6.16 1.05 -11.21
C VAL A 65 -5.04 0.34 -10.47
N PHE A 66 -5.27 0.01 -9.22
CA PHE A 66 -4.34 -0.73 -8.38
C PHE A 66 -4.58 -2.24 -8.51
N CYS A 67 -3.61 -2.93 -9.10
CA CYS A 67 -3.45 -4.38 -9.05
C CYS A 67 -2.40 -4.65 -7.96
N GLY A 68 -2.78 -4.49 -6.70
CA GLY A 68 -1.86 -4.31 -5.60
C GLY A 68 -1.74 -5.51 -4.66
N VAL A 69 -0.72 -5.44 -3.82
CA VAL A 69 -0.51 -6.32 -2.67
C VAL A 69 -0.12 -5.51 -1.45
N ASN A 70 -0.48 -6.01 -0.27
CA ASN A 70 0.07 -5.55 1.01
C ASN A 70 1.41 -6.25 1.23
N ARG A 71 2.45 -5.54 1.67
CA ARG A 71 3.78 -6.11 1.81
C ARG A 71 4.35 -5.85 3.18
N HIS A 72 4.62 -6.94 3.91
CA HIS A 72 5.55 -6.92 5.04
C HIS A 72 6.98 -7.13 4.57
N GLU A 73 7.94 -6.50 5.25
CA GLU A 73 9.36 -6.82 5.08
C GLU A 73 9.65 -8.12 5.80
N TRP A 74 9.99 -9.18 5.04
CA TRP A 74 10.21 -10.50 5.60
C TRP A 74 11.23 -11.33 4.83
N ASN A 75 12.02 -12.11 5.59
CA ASN A 75 12.91 -13.15 5.09
C ASN A 75 12.89 -14.34 6.06
N PRO A 76 12.79 -15.58 5.61
CA PRO A 76 12.63 -16.74 6.51
C PRO A 76 13.87 -17.06 7.34
N ALA A 77 15.03 -16.48 7.05
CA ALA A 77 16.26 -16.66 7.82
C ALA A 77 16.50 -15.54 8.85
N SER A 78 16.03 -14.32 8.57
CA SER A 78 16.34 -13.12 9.36
C SER A 78 15.10 -12.35 9.85
N GLY A 79 13.90 -12.86 9.59
CA GLY A 79 12.66 -12.19 9.96
C GLY A 79 12.50 -10.84 9.25
N ARG A 80 12.31 -9.77 10.00
CA ARG A 80 12.13 -8.41 9.47
C ARG A 80 13.42 -7.74 8.98
N ALA A 81 14.59 -8.31 9.26
CA ALA A 81 15.89 -7.78 8.81
C ALA A 81 16.17 -8.28 7.39
N ILE A 82 15.57 -7.65 6.39
CA ILE A 82 15.73 -8.00 4.98
C ILE A 82 16.89 -7.23 4.33
N GLY A 83 17.39 -7.77 3.21
CA GLY A 83 18.39 -7.14 2.37
C GLY A 83 17.84 -6.67 1.03
N GLN A 84 18.69 -5.98 0.26
CA GLN A 84 18.32 -5.49 -1.07
C GLN A 84 17.90 -6.63 -2.01
N GLU A 85 18.52 -7.81 -1.90
CA GLU A 85 18.17 -8.98 -2.72
C GLU A 85 16.74 -9.46 -2.50
N ASP A 86 16.21 -9.35 -1.26
CA ASP A 86 14.83 -9.70 -0.95
C ASP A 86 13.86 -8.74 -1.65
N MET A 87 14.20 -7.44 -1.66
CA MET A 87 13.42 -6.41 -2.33
C MET A 87 13.42 -6.59 -3.85
N VAL A 88 14.58 -6.89 -4.45
CA VAL A 88 14.70 -7.15 -5.90
C VAL A 88 13.86 -8.37 -6.29
N ARG A 89 13.91 -9.47 -5.52
CA ARG A 89 13.07 -10.65 -5.75
C ARG A 89 11.57 -10.33 -5.67
N ALA A 90 11.17 -9.46 -4.75
CA ALA A 90 9.78 -9.02 -4.67
C ALA A 90 9.35 -8.25 -5.94
N ILE A 91 10.16 -7.30 -6.42
CA ILE A 91 9.91 -6.57 -7.67
C ILE A 91 9.82 -7.51 -8.88
N GLU A 92 10.72 -8.49 -8.99
CA GLU A 92 10.68 -9.49 -10.06
C GLU A 92 9.38 -10.31 -10.01
N THR A 93 8.93 -10.68 -8.81
CA THR A 93 7.66 -11.40 -8.61
C THR A 93 6.48 -10.52 -9.01
N PHE A 94 6.47 -9.25 -8.66
CA PHE A 94 5.42 -8.30 -9.08
C PHE A 94 5.34 -8.22 -10.60
N ARG A 95 6.46 -8.03 -11.28
CA ARG A 95 6.51 -7.93 -12.75
C ARG A 95 6.00 -9.20 -13.45
N ARG A 96 6.37 -10.39 -12.95
CA ARG A 96 5.90 -11.67 -13.52
C ARG A 96 4.39 -11.89 -13.36
N ASN A 97 3.79 -11.27 -12.36
CA ASN A 97 2.41 -11.55 -11.95
C ASN A 97 1.45 -10.37 -12.14
N ASN A 98 1.82 -9.37 -12.97
CA ASN A 98 0.99 -8.19 -13.27
C ASN A 98 0.62 -7.35 -12.04
N ILE A 99 1.41 -7.43 -10.96
CA ILE A 99 1.25 -6.59 -9.78
C ILE A 99 1.90 -5.25 -10.07
N ASN A 100 1.11 -4.17 -9.98
CA ASN A 100 1.58 -2.81 -10.29
C ASN A 100 1.61 -1.88 -9.07
N ALA A 101 1.20 -2.37 -7.90
CA ALA A 101 1.07 -1.54 -6.72
C ALA A 101 1.41 -2.28 -5.43
N VAL A 102 1.84 -1.53 -4.42
CA VAL A 102 2.12 -2.02 -3.07
C VAL A 102 1.58 -1.06 -2.02
N ARG A 103 1.04 -1.58 -0.92
CA ARG A 103 0.83 -0.84 0.32
C ARG A 103 1.86 -1.29 1.33
N THR A 104 2.58 -0.33 1.93
CA THR A 104 3.57 -0.61 2.97
C THR A 104 2.86 -0.88 4.28
N CYS A 105 2.41 -2.11 4.49
CA CYS A 105 1.62 -2.48 5.66
C CYS A 105 2.53 -2.89 6.83
N HIS A 106 2.38 -2.35 8.00
CA HIS A 106 1.67 -1.15 8.45
C HIS A 106 2.72 -0.20 9.02
N TYR A 107 3.70 0.15 8.23
CA TYR A 107 4.88 0.98 8.56
C TYR A 107 5.64 1.34 7.28
N PRO A 108 6.39 2.45 7.27
CA PRO A 108 7.28 2.76 6.16
C PRO A 108 8.36 1.67 5.99
N ASP A 109 8.52 1.19 4.76
CA ASP A 109 9.55 0.21 4.39
C ASP A 109 10.96 0.82 4.39
N GLN A 110 12.01 0.01 4.17
CA GLN A 110 13.38 0.50 4.04
C GLN A 110 13.55 1.39 2.81
N THR A 111 14.38 2.42 2.90
CA THR A 111 14.58 3.42 1.82
C THR A 111 14.89 2.80 0.44
N PRO A 112 15.74 1.76 0.29
CA PRO A 112 16.00 1.17 -1.03
C PRO A 112 14.74 0.59 -1.72
N TRP A 113 13.69 0.25 -0.97
CA TRP A 113 12.42 -0.21 -1.53
C TRP A 113 11.73 0.86 -2.36
N TYR A 114 11.74 2.10 -1.89
CA TYR A 114 11.15 3.24 -2.59
C TYR A 114 11.87 3.53 -3.91
N GLU A 115 13.21 3.48 -3.90
CA GLU A 115 14.02 3.63 -5.10
C GLU A 115 13.72 2.53 -6.13
N LEU A 116 13.59 1.28 -5.69
CA LEU A 116 13.21 0.16 -6.54
C LEU A 116 11.79 0.34 -7.11
N CYS A 117 10.84 0.83 -6.33
CA CYS A 117 9.49 1.15 -6.81
C CYS A 117 9.51 2.28 -7.82
N ASP A 118 10.28 3.34 -7.61
CA ASP A 118 10.47 4.42 -8.57
C ASP A 118 11.02 3.91 -9.90
N GLN A 119 12.07 3.08 -9.87
CA GLN A 119 12.75 2.53 -11.04
C GLN A 119 11.88 1.54 -11.82
N ASN A 120 10.97 0.84 -11.15
CA ASN A 120 10.14 -0.21 -11.75
C ASN A 120 8.68 0.20 -11.98
N GLY A 121 8.32 1.44 -11.66
CA GLY A 121 6.96 1.95 -11.85
C GLY A 121 5.92 1.28 -10.97
N ILE A 122 6.29 0.87 -9.76
CA ILE A 122 5.36 0.29 -8.79
C ILE A 122 4.69 1.43 -8.01
N TYR A 123 3.38 1.53 -8.12
CA TYR A 123 2.58 2.50 -7.37
C TYR A 123 2.57 2.18 -5.88
N MET A 124 2.59 3.18 -5.03
CA MET A 124 2.69 2.96 -3.60
C MET A 124 1.65 3.76 -2.81
N ILE A 125 1.02 3.07 -1.86
CA ILE A 125 0.41 3.68 -0.69
C ILE A 125 1.44 3.57 0.43
N ASP A 126 1.98 4.71 0.85
CA ASP A 126 2.97 4.77 1.93
C ASP A 126 2.27 5.02 3.26
N GLU A 127 2.49 4.11 4.23
CA GLU A 127 1.68 4.07 5.45
C GLU A 127 2.50 4.35 6.69
N THR A 128 1.99 5.23 7.54
CA THR A 128 2.60 5.52 8.85
C THR A 128 2.55 4.28 9.73
N ASN A 129 3.54 4.14 10.62
CA ASN A 129 3.56 3.04 11.59
C ASN A 129 2.57 3.28 12.75
N LEU A 130 1.29 3.27 12.42
CA LEU A 130 0.18 3.44 13.34
C LEU A 130 -0.81 2.29 13.17
N GLU A 131 -0.92 1.47 14.20
CA GLU A 131 -1.93 0.41 14.32
C GLU A 131 -2.28 0.21 15.79
N THR A 132 -3.57 0.13 16.10
CA THR A 132 -4.08 0.00 17.47
C THR A 132 -5.19 -1.05 17.59
N HIS A 133 -5.26 -2.01 16.66
CA HIS A 133 -6.26 -3.09 16.57
C HIS A 133 -6.47 -3.82 17.92
N GLY A 134 -5.38 -4.03 18.70
CA GLY A 134 -5.48 -4.66 20.01
C GLY A 134 -6.42 -3.96 21.01
N CYS A 135 -6.71 -2.68 20.82
CA CYS A 135 -7.68 -1.95 21.63
C CYS A 135 -9.11 -2.41 21.35
N TRP A 136 -9.45 -2.71 20.10
CA TRP A 136 -10.77 -3.23 19.71
C TRP A 136 -11.04 -4.62 20.28
N GLN A 137 -10.04 -5.50 20.24
CA GLN A 137 -10.13 -6.84 20.82
C GLN A 137 -10.43 -6.80 22.32
N ARG A 138 -9.81 -5.85 23.02
CA ARG A 138 -10.04 -5.64 24.46
C ARG A 138 -11.44 -5.16 24.76
N ALA A 139 -11.97 -4.23 23.98
CA ALA A 139 -13.34 -3.75 24.10
C ALA A 139 -14.35 -4.88 23.81
N ALA A 140 -14.13 -5.66 22.75
CA ALA A 140 -14.97 -6.82 22.41
C ALA A 140 -14.97 -7.90 23.48
N ALA A 141 -13.90 -8.05 24.24
CA ALA A 141 -13.81 -8.95 25.40
C ALA A 141 -14.44 -8.38 26.70
N GLY A 142 -15.16 -7.25 26.63
CA GLY A 142 -15.80 -6.60 27.78
C GLY A 142 -14.85 -5.78 28.65
N GLY A 143 -13.67 -5.45 28.14
CA GLY A 143 -12.74 -4.51 28.74
C GLY A 143 -13.16 -3.06 28.54
N GLN A 144 -12.35 -2.13 29.09
CA GLN A 144 -12.58 -0.72 28.87
C GLN A 144 -12.45 -0.38 27.38
N ASP A 145 -13.42 0.35 26.87
CA ASP A 145 -13.38 0.91 25.51
C ASP A 145 -12.31 1.98 25.44
N TRP A 146 -11.22 1.69 24.73
CA TRP A 146 -10.11 2.59 24.50
C TRP A 146 -10.11 2.99 23.04
N GLU A 147 -10.47 4.22 22.77
CA GLU A 147 -10.31 4.80 21.45
C GLU A 147 -8.87 5.31 21.30
N VAL A 148 -8.07 4.61 20.50
CA VAL A 148 -6.67 4.95 20.27
C VAL A 148 -6.39 5.01 18.76
N PRO A 149 -5.89 6.12 18.24
CA PRO A 149 -5.63 7.40 18.95
C PRO A 149 -6.90 8.24 19.14
N GLY A 150 -8.00 7.98 18.39
CA GLY A 150 -9.27 8.69 18.47
C GLY A 150 -9.12 10.21 18.51
N SER A 151 -9.84 10.86 19.44
CA SER A 151 -9.73 12.31 19.67
C SER A 151 -9.00 12.66 20.99
N ASP A 152 -8.34 11.68 21.64
CA ASP A 152 -7.58 11.94 22.86
C ASP A 152 -6.32 12.80 22.55
N PRO A 153 -6.24 14.05 23.06
CA PRO A 153 -5.17 14.97 22.69
C PRO A 153 -3.77 14.50 23.10
N LYS A 154 -3.65 13.54 24.02
CA LYS A 154 -2.33 12.99 24.39
C LYS A 154 -1.62 12.26 23.26
N TRP A 155 -2.35 11.77 22.26
CA TRP A 155 -1.80 11.06 21.10
C TRP A 155 -1.42 11.99 19.96
N ARG A 156 -1.91 13.24 19.96
CA ARG A 156 -1.79 14.15 18.81
C ARG A 156 -0.36 14.34 18.33
N ASP A 157 0.54 14.68 19.23
CA ASP A 157 1.94 14.94 18.88
C ASP A 157 2.63 13.67 18.37
N CYS A 158 2.33 12.52 18.97
CA CYS A 158 2.87 11.24 18.56
C CYS A 158 2.46 10.87 17.13
N VAL A 159 1.18 11.00 16.78
CA VAL A 159 0.70 10.64 15.42
C VAL A 159 1.20 11.63 14.37
N LEU A 160 1.27 12.93 14.72
CA LEU A 160 1.83 13.95 13.83
C LEU A 160 3.34 13.76 13.60
N ASP A 161 4.08 13.33 14.61
CA ASP A 161 5.52 13.02 14.46
C ASP A 161 5.73 11.85 13.49
N ARG A 162 4.92 10.78 13.58
CA ARG A 162 4.95 9.66 12.63
C ARG A 162 4.68 10.11 11.19
N ALA A 163 3.64 10.93 10.99
CA ALA A 163 3.32 11.48 9.69
C ALA A 163 4.46 12.34 9.12
N ARG A 164 5.05 13.22 9.95
CA ARG A 164 6.19 14.07 9.54
C ARG A 164 7.41 13.24 9.17
N SER A 165 7.77 12.29 10.01
CA SER A 165 8.96 11.45 9.80
C SER A 165 8.88 10.69 8.49
N MET A 166 7.73 10.06 8.19
CA MET A 166 7.49 9.38 6.93
C MET A 166 7.53 10.37 5.75
N PHE A 167 6.78 11.46 5.83
CA PHE A 167 6.72 12.46 4.77
C PHE A 167 8.09 13.05 4.43
N GLU A 168 8.85 13.50 5.41
CA GLU A 168 10.16 14.14 5.19
C GLU A 168 11.16 13.17 4.57
N ARG A 169 11.08 11.88 4.88
CA ARG A 169 11.92 10.84 4.28
C ARG A 169 11.50 10.53 2.83
N ASP A 170 10.19 10.42 2.55
CA ASP A 170 9.70 9.73 1.34
C ASP A 170 9.05 10.66 0.31
N LYS A 171 8.90 11.95 0.60
CA LYS A 171 8.22 12.94 -0.26
C LYS A 171 8.76 13.07 -1.68
N ASN A 172 10.03 12.72 -1.92
CA ASN A 172 10.66 12.85 -3.24
C ASN A 172 10.46 11.63 -4.15
N HIS A 173 9.87 10.53 -3.64
CA HIS A 173 9.64 9.33 -4.43
C HIS A 173 8.41 9.45 -5.34
N ALA A 174 8.63 9.19 -6.64
CA ALA A 174 7.57 9.23 -7.64
C ALA A 174 6.53 8.12 -7.43
N ALA A 175 6.96 6.97 -6.92
CA ALA A 175 6.13 5.81 -6.63
C ALA A 175 5.03 6.09 -5.60
N VAL A 176 5.30 6.94 -4.60
CA VAL A 176 4.32 7.29 -3.56
C VAL A 176 3.20 8.11 -4.19
N LEU A 177 2.00 7.55 -4.24
CA LEU A 177 0.80 8.19 -4.80
C LEU A 177 -0.17 8.65 -3.72
N LEU A 178 -0.29 7.89 -2.63
CA LEU A 178 -1.14 8.21 -1.49
C LEU A 178 -0.33 8.14 -0.19
N TRP A 179 -0.62 9.07 0.72
CA TRP A 179 -0.17 9.04 2.10
C TRP A 179 -1.23 8.36 2.96
N SER A 180 -0.90 7.29 3.66
CA SER A 180 -1.83 6.60 4.56
C SER A 180 -1.60 6.98 6.01
N CYS A 181 -2.68 7.32 6.70
CA CYS A 181 -2.62 7.71 8.11
C CYS A 181 -2.34 6.53 9.07
N GLY A 182 -2.43 5.29 8.59
CA GLY A 182 -2.24 4.11 9.41
C GLY A 182 -3.25 3.02 9.12
N ASN A 183 -3.30 2.02 10.00
CA ASN A 183 -4.14 0.85 9.90
C ASN A 183 -4.95 0.64 11.18
N GLU A 184 -6.18 0.13 11.04
CA GLU A 184 -7.04 -0.42 12.11
C GLU A 184 -6.96 0.32 13.45
N SER A 185 -7.04 1.64 13.38
CA SER A 185 -7.00 2.54 14.52
C SER A 185 -8.26 3.39 14.59
N ASP A 186 -8.67 3.80 15.79
CA ASP A 186 -9.88 4.56 15.95
C ASP A 186 -9.80 5.91 15.26
N ALA A 187 -10.76 6.16 14.36
CA ALA A 187 -10.93 7.46 13.72
C ALA A 187 -11.21 8.54 14.76
N GLY A 188 -10.78 9.76 14.48
CA GLY A 188 -10.94 10.88 15.38
C GLY A 188 -10.14 12.10 14.95
N ASP A 189 -10.10 13.11 15.79
CA ASP A 189 -9.42 14.38 15.53
C ASP A 189 -7.91 14.21 15.29
N ASN A 190 -7.32 13.16 15.86
CA ASN A 190 -5.90 12.88 15.70
C ASN A 190 -5.57 12.44 14.26
N LEU A 191 -6.35 11.52 13.69
CA LEU A 191 -6.17 11.07 12.29
C LEU A 191 -6.58 12.18 11.30
N LEU A 192 -7.62 12.94 11.61
CA LEU A 192 -7.97 14.13 10.83
C LEU A 192 -6.81 15.15 10.80
N ALA A 193 -6.12 15.34 11.93
CA ALA A 193 -4.97 16.21 11.99
C ALA A 193 -3.78 15.70 11.17
N MET A 194 -3.53 14.38 11.14
CA MET A 194 -2.52 13.76 10.26
C MET A 194 -2.86 14.00 8.77
N SER A 195 -4.11 13.76 8.40
CA SER A 195 -4.58 14.00 7.03
C SER A 195 -4.42 15.47 6.61
N ARG A 196 -4.79 16.39 7.46
CA ARG A 196 -4.62 17.82 7.20
C ARG A 196 -3.15 18.22 7.08
N TYR A 197 -2.28 17.61 7.88
CA TYR A 197 -0.83 17.79 7.76
C TYR A 197 -0.34 17.36 6.36
N PHE A 198 -0.68 16.14 5.90
CA PHE A 198 -0.27 15.67 4.57
C PHE A 198 -0.78 16.57 3.44
N ARG A 199 -2.05 17.00 3.49
CA ARG A 199 -2.62 17.90 2.47
C ARG A 199 -1.94 19.26 2.44
N GLN A 200 -1.54 19.77 3.59
CA GLN A 200 -0.80 21.03 3.68
C GLN A 200 0.64 20.90 3.18
N ALA A 201 1.31 19.81 3.55
CA ALA A 201 2.71 19.57 3.20
C ALA A 201 2.87 19.13 1.74
N ASP A 202 1.88 18.42 1.18
CA ASP A 202 1.91 17.88 -0.17
C ASP A 202 0.52 17.94 -0.85
N PRO A 203 0.14 19.08 -1.38
CA PRO A 203 -1.15 19.22 -2.07
C PRO A 203 -1.22 18.44 -3.40
N GLY A 204 -0.12 17.85 -3.84
CA GLY A 204 -0.02 17.06 -5.07
C GLY A 204 -0.35 15.58 -4.92
N ARG A 205 -0.57 15.10 -3.69
CA ARG A 205 -0.94 13.71 -3.40
C ARG A 205 -2.22 13.64 -2.57
N PHE A 206 -2.86 12.46 -2.61
CA PHE A 206 -4.08 12.20 -1.84
C PHE A 206 -3.77 11.47 -0.54
N VAL A 207 -4.70 11.57 0.40
CA VAL A 207 -4.60 10.92 1.71
C VAL A 207 -5.55 9.73 1.77
N HIS A 208 -5.07 8.65 2.33
CA HIS A 208 -5.77 7.38 2.53
C HIS A 208 -5.96 7.11 4.03
N TYR A 209 -7.14 6.63 4.38
CA TYR A 209 -7.42 5.96 5.64
C TYR A 209 -8.67 5.08 5.51
N GLU A 210 -8.62 3.83 6.02
CA GLU A 210 -9.66 2.82 5.75
C GLU A 210 -10.81 2.82 6.76
N ASN A 211 -10.56 3.16 8.02
CA ASN A 211 -11.54 2.93 9.09
C ASN A 211 -12.64 4.00 9.19
N ILE A 212 -12.72 4.95 8.27
CA ILE A 212 -13.82 5.94 8.25
C ILE A 212 -15.15 5.26 7.99
N ALA A 213 -15.19 4.24 7.11
CA ALA A 213 -16.42 3.50 6.83
C ALA A 213 -17.01 2.85 8.08
N SER A 214 -16.16 2.24 8.91
CA SER A 214 -16.58 1.64 10.19
C SER A 214 -16.94 2.69 11.23
N ALA A 215 -16.17 3.78 11.30
CA ALA A 215 -16.39 4.86 12.24
C ALA A 215 -17.77 5.52 12.10
N ARG A 216 -18.34 5.57 10.87
CA ARG A 216 -19.69 6.11 10.60
C ARG A 216 -20.80 5.44 11.43
N HIS A 217 -20.57 4.22 11.88
CA HIS A 217 -21.53 3.48 12.70
C HIS A 217 -21.41 3.77 14.20
N SER A 218 -20.37 4.53 14.60
CA SER A 218 -20.20 4.96 15.99
C SER A 218 -21.15 6.11 16.33
N ALA A 219 -21.73 6.09 17.54
CA ALA A 219 -22.50 7.20 18.07
C ALA A 219 -21.66 8.46 18.30
N ARG A 220 -20.34 8.34 18.28
CA ARG A 220 -19.37 9.45 18.46
C ARG A 220 -18.87 10.02 17.13
N PHE A 221 -19.34 9.49 16.01
CA PHE A 221 -18.84 9.94 14.69
C PHE A 221 -19.10 11.41 14.46
N ASP A 222 -18.01 12.15 14.16
CA ASP A 222 -18.11 13.53 13.71
C ASP A 222 -18.02 13.54 12.17
N PRO A 223 -18.98 14.16 11.46
CA PRO A 223 -18.95 14.30 10.00
C PRO A 223 -17.66 14.93 9.46
N ALA A 224 -16.95 15.74 10.25
CA ALA A 224 -15.65 16.29 9.84
C ALA A 224 -14.59 15.20 9.61
N TRP A 225 -14.71 14.04 10.25
CA TRP A 225 -13.76 12.93 10.07
C TRP A 225 -13.81 12.31 8.66
N GLU A 226 -14.89 12.59 7.89
CA GLU A 226 -14.94 12.24 6.47
C GLU A 226 -13.77 12.83 5.66
N GLU A 227 -13.24 13.98 6.08
CA GLU A 227 -12.10 14.60 5.43
C GLU A 227 -10.79 13.80 5.59
N THR A 228 -10.73 12.82 6.50
CA THR A 228 -9.50 12.07 6.77
C THR A 228 -9.01 11.30 5.56
N SER A 229 -9.91 10.80 4.70
CA SER A 229 -9.55 10.05 3.49
C SER A 229 -10.16 10.66 2.23
N ASP A 230 -9.38 10.73 1.15
CA ASP A 230 -9.85 11.16 -0.18
C ASP A 230 -10.55 10.04 -0.95
N VAL A 231 -10.40 8.81 -0.49
CA VAL A 231 -10.99 7.61 -1.09
C VAL A 231 -11.87 6.90 -0.07
N GLU A 232 -12.91 6.24 -0.55
CA GLU A 232 -13.65 5.27 0.26
C GLU A 232 -12.84 3.98 0.29
N SER A 233 -12.07 3.80 1.33
CA SER A 233 -11.24 2.62 1.52
C SER A 233 -11.89 1.66 2.50
N ARG A 234 -11.90 0.39 2.17
CA ARG A 234 -12.47 -0.67 3.02
C ARG A 234 -11.62 -1.93 2.94
N MET A 235 -11.80 -2.79 3.95
CA MET A 235 -11.21 -4.12 4.00
C MET A 235 -12.26 -5.19 3.71
N TYR A 236 -11.89 -6.22 2.96
CA TYR A 236 -12.66 -7.46 2.76
C TYR A 236 -14.14 -7.27 2.39
N THR A 237 -14.48 -6.15 1.77
CA THR A 237 -15.86 -5.85 1.37
C THR A 237 -16.32 -6.83 0.29
N ALA A 238 -17.48 -7.44 0.48
CA ALA A 238 -18.05 -8.36 -0.51
C ALA A 238 -18.38 -7.62 -1.83
N PRO A 239 -18.27 -8.29 -2.99
CA PRO A 239 -18.58 -7.67 -4.31
C PRO A 239 -20.00 -7.07 -4.39
N ALA A 240 -20.98 -7.64 -3.68
CA ALA A 240 -22.34 -7.09 -3.64
C ALA A 240 -22.40 -5.72 -2.96
N ASP A 241 -21.69 -5.56 -1.84
CA ASP A 241 -21.65 -4.31 -1.09
C ASP A 241 -20.82 -3.24 -1.82
N MET A 242 -19.72 -3.65 -2.50
CA MET A 242 -18.98 -2.77 -3.40
C MET A 242 -19.88 -2.23 -4.52
N ARG A 243 -20.65 -3.12 -5.15
CA ARG A 243 -21.61 -2.74 -6.20
C ARG A 243 -22.63 -1.74 -5.68
N ALA A 244 -23.23 -2.00 -4.52
CA ALA A 244 -24.20 -1.11 -3.91
C ALA A 244 -23.63 0.30 -3.66
N TYR A 245 -22.39 0.38 -3.18
CA TYR A 245 -21.68 1.66 -3.01
C TYR A 245 -21.48 2.37 -4.36
N LEU A 246 -20.94 1.68 -5.37
CA LEU A 246 -20.63 2.24 -6.68
C LEU A 246 -21.89 2.70 -7.44
N GLU A 247 -23.00 1.97 -7.31
CA GLU A 247 -24.28 2.33 -7.90
C GLU A 247 -24.93 3.55 -7.23
N SER A 248 -24.57 3.87 -6.00
CA SER A 248 -25.03 5.10 -5.32
C SER A 248 -24.47 6.39 -5.90
N ARG A 249 -23.56 6.32 -6.88
CA ARG A 249 -22.82 7.45 -7.47
C ARG A 249 -22.09 8.29 -6.41
N PRO A 250 -21.21 7.68 -5.67
CA PRO A 250 -20.52 8.34 -4.56
C PRO A 250 -19.56 9.43 -5.03
N ALA A 251 -19.27 10.38 -4.13
CA ALA A 251 -18.30 11.44 -4.40
C ALA A 251 -16.84 10.93 -4.37
N LYS A 252 -16.55 9.89 -3.55
CA LYS A 252 -15.22 9.31 -3.40
C LYS A 252 -15.08 8.04 -4.22
N PRO A 253 -13.93 7.81 -4.88
CA PRO A 253 -13.64 6.54 -5.51
C PRO A 253 -13.49 5.43 -4.46
N PHE A 254 -13.76 4.20 -4.85
CA PHE A 254 -13.68 3.01 -4.00
C PHE A 254 -12.34 2.31 -4.15
N LEU A 255 -11.74 1.94 -3.04
CA LEU A 255 -10.49 1.21 -2.95
C LEU A 255 -10.59 0.10 -1.90
N LEU A 256 -10.11 -1.10 -2.22
CA LEU A 256 -9.89 -2.16 -1.23
C LEU A 256 -8.44 -2.10 -0.75
N CYS A 257 -8.19 -1.51 0.43
CA CYS A 257 -6.84 -1.53 0.99
C CYS A 257 -6.41 -2.94 1.39
N GLU A 258 -7.38 -3.82 1.69
CA GLU A 258 -7.15 -5.25 1.89
C GLU A 258 -8.30 -6.06 1.33
N TYR A 259 -7.98 -7.12 0.58
CA TYR A 259 -8.95 -8.10 0.11
C TYR A 259 -8.28 -9.42 -0.23
N MET A 260 -9.06 -10.44 -0.59
CA MET A 260 -8.56 -11.76 -1.01
C MET A 260 -7.59 -12.37 0.01
N HIS A 261 -7.93 -12.32 1.29
CA HIS A 261 -7.12 -12.87 2.39
C HIS A 261 -6.61 -14.27 2.05
N SER A 262 -5.29 -14.41 1.91
CA SER A 262 -4.66 -15.57 1.26
C SER A 262 -4.28 -16.70 2.23
N MET A 263 -4.79 -16.67 3.47
CA MET A 263 -4.51 -17.72 4.46
C MET A 263 -5.02 -19.08 3.98
N GLY A 264 -4.15 -20.07 3.99
CA GLY A 264 -4.48 -21.42 3.53
C GLY A 264 -4.77 -21.45 2.02
N ASN A 265 -5.96 -21.90 1.64
CA ASN A 265 -6.40 -22.08 0.25
C ASN A 265 -7.60 -21.14 -0.07
N SER A 266 -7.53 -19.89 0.36
CA SER A 266 -8.66 -18.97 0.39
C SER A 266 -8.71 -17.96 -0.75
N VAL A 267 -7.66 -17.81 -1.56
CA VAL A 267 -7.70 -16.96 -2.77
C VAL A 267 -8.54 -17.67 -3.84
N GLY A 268 -9.62 -17.02 -4.27
CA GLY A 268 -10.52 -17.52 -5.29
C GLY A 268 -11.65 -16.53 -5.55
N GLY A 269 -12.23 -16.53 -6.75
CA GLY A 269 -13.31 -15.62 -7.11
C GLY A 269 -12.85 -14.17 -7.36
N MET A 270 -11.59 -13.93 -7.67
CA MET A 270 -11.07 -12.61 -8.06
C MET A 270 -11.85 -12.00 -9.22
N GLU A 271 -12.43 -12.83 -10.10
CA GLU A 271 -13.28 -12.37 -11.19
C GLU A 271 -14.32 -11.35 -10.74
N SER A 272 -15.02 -11.63 -9.66
CA SER A 272 -16.10 -10.78 -9.16
C SER A 272 -15.64 -9.37 -8.82
N TYR A 273 -14.43 -9.23 -8.29
CA TYR A 273 -13.82 -7.94 -7.96
C TYR A 273 -13.29 -7.22 -9.20
N ILE A 274 -12.59 -7.94 -10.07
CA ILE A 274 -12.01 -7.36 -11.29
C ILE A 274 -13.11 -6.90 -12.25
N ARG A 275 -14.22 -7.65 -12.39
CA ARG A 275 -15.37 -7.22 -13.20
C ARG A 275 -16.00 -5.92 -12.70
N LEU A 276 -16.07 -5.70 -11.37
CA LEU A 276 -16.52 -4.42 -10.82
C LEU A 276 -15.54 -3.29 -11.17
N THR A 277 -14.24 -3.57 -11.08
CA THR A 277 -13.21 -2.60 -11.49
C THR A 277 -13.30 -2.25 -12.96
N GLU A 278 -13.61 -3.20 -13.84
CA GLU A 278 -13.82 -2.97 -15.28
C GLU A 278 -15.13 -2.22 -15.56
N GLN A 279 -16.18 -2.50 -14.80
CA GLN A 279 -17.52 -1.94 -15.01
C GLN A 279 -17.67 -0.50 -14.49
N TYR A 280 -17.07 -0.20 -13.33
CA TYR A 280 -17.23 1.08 -12.64
C TYR A 280 -15.92 1.89 -12.62
N PRO A 281 -15.85 3.04 -13.28
CA PRO A 281 -14.65 3.87 -13.29
C PRO A 281 -14.16 4.28 -11.90
N GLN A 282 -15.06 4.47 -10.94
CA GLN A 282 -14.75 4.84 -9.56
C GLN A 282 -14.21 3.67 -8.72
N CYS A 283 -14.23 2.42 -9.22
CA CYS A 283 -13.57 1.29 -8.55
C CYS A 283 -12.09 1.28 -8.92
N GLN A 284 -11.22 1.66 -8.01
CA GLN A 284 -9.78 1.83 -8.26
C GLN A 284 -8.96 0.55 -8.03
N GLY A 285 -9.61 -0.62 -7.85
CA GLY A 285 -8.94 -1.90 -7.58
C GLY A 285 -8.65 -2.11 -6.10
N GLY A 286 -7.54 -2.77 -5.78
CA GLY A 286 -7.23 -3.10 -4.39
C GLY A 286 -5.89 -3.79 -4.18
N PHE A 287 -5.63 -4.13 -2.90
CA PHE A 287 -4.38 -4.71 -2.43
C PHE A 287 -4.66 -6.05 -1.73
N ILE A 288 -4.14 -7.14 -2.28
CA ILE A 288 -4.32 -8.48 -1.71
C ILE A 288 -3.64 -8.56 -0.33
N TRP A 289 -4.30 -9.15 0.66
CA TRP A 289 -3.70 -9.51 1.93
C TRP A 289 -3.24 -10.96 1.91
N ASP A 290 -1.92 -11.28 1.93
CA ASP A 290 -0.84 -10.34 1.69
C ASP A 290 0.15 -10.91 0.66
N PHE A 291 1.31 -10.30 0.50
CA PHE A 291 2.29 -10.71 -0.48
C PHE A 291 3.03 -11.99 -0.08
N MET A 292 3.58 -12.05 1.15
CA MET A 292 4.50 -13.11 1.56
C MET A 292 4.19 -13.62 2.97
N ASP A 293 4.19 -14.93 3.15
CA ASP A 293 4.10 -15.55 4.47
C ASP A 293 5.20 -15.05 5.41
N GLN A 294 4.85 -14.81 6.67
CA GLN A 294 5.81 -14.47 7.72
C GLN A 294 6.21 -15.75 8.49
N ALA A 295 6.90 -16.66 7.83
CA ALA A 295 7.41 -17.90 8.40
C ALA A 295 8.93 -17.85 8.55
N LEU A 296 9.45 -18.60 9.50
CA LEU A 296 10.90 -18.73 9.76
C LEU A 296 11.37 -20.15 9.52
N TRP A 297 12.63 -20.31 9.09
CA TRP A 297 13.24 -21.62 8.98
C TRP A 297 13.39 -22.30 10.33
N ARG A 298 12.99 -23.56 10.41
CA ARG A 298 13.21 -24.44 11.56
C ARG A 298 13.60 -25.85 11.11
N THR A 299 14.13 -26.62 12.02
CA THR A 299 14.33 -28.05 11.82
C THR A 299 13.20 -28.82 12.49
N ASP A 300 12.52 -29.68 11.74
CA ASP A 300 11.46 -30.53 12.27
C ASP A 300 12.02 -31.74 13.08
N PRO A 301 11.18 -32.51 13.78
CA PRO A 301 11.61 -33.66 14.53
C PRO A 301 12.28 -34.77 13.71
N LEU A 302 12.14 -34.75 12.37
CA LEU A 302 12.79 -35.66 11.45
C LEU A 302 14.12 -35.12 10.89
N GLY A 303 14.58 -33.97 11.40
CA GLY A 303 15.82 -33.33 10.96
C GLY A 303 15.71 -32.55 9.63
N ARG A 304 14.51 -32.33 9.10
CA ARG A 304 14.29 -31.60 7.84
C ARG A 304 14.16 -30.10 8.10
N ARG A 305 14.72 -29.32 7.20
CA ARG A 305 14.52 -27.87 7.19
C ARG A 305 13.14 -27.55 6.62
N VAL A 306 12.28 -26.90 7.41
CA VAL A 306 10.90 -26.54 7.06
C VAL A 306 10.60 -25.11 7.46
N LEU A 307 9.59 -24.50 6.85
CA LEU A 307 9.05 -23.23 7.29
C LEU A 307 8.14 -23.46 8.52
N GLY A 308 8.39 -22.72 9.58
CA GLY A 308 7.59 -22.74 10.81
C GLY A 308 6.76 -21.47 10.94
N TYR A 309 5.57 -21.62 11.48
CA TYR A 309 4.58 -20.57 11.68
C TYR A 309 4.29 -20.34 13.16
N GLY A 310 3.30 -19.53 13.49
CA GLY A 310 2.93 -19.26 14.88
C GLY A 310 2.63 -20.52 15.68
N GLY A 311 3.20 -20.63 16.88
CA GLY A 311 3.11 -21.79 17.75
C GLY A 311 4.15 -22.88 17.50
N ASP A 312 4.78 -22.93 16.33
CA ASP A 312 5.81 -23.93 15.99
C ASP A 312 7.12 -23.77 16.76
N PHE A 313 7.33 -22.61 17.35
CA PHE A 313 8.51 -22.26 18.14
C PHE A 313 8.24 -22.31 19.66
N GLY A 314 7.08 -22.85 20.06
CA GLY A 314 6.68 -22.88 21.47
C GLY A 314 6.17 -21.54 21.99
N ASP A 315 5.98 -20.56 21.13
CA ASP A 315 5.45 -19.23 21.44
C ASP A 315 4.00 -19.28 21.91
N ARG A 316 3.70 -18.51 22.98
CA ARG A 316 2.36 -18.37 23.57
C ARG A 316 2.22 -16.96 24.18
N PRO A 317 1.11 -16.27 23.93
CA PRO A 317 0.02 -16.61 23.00
C PRO A 317 0.46 -16.62 21.52
N THR A 318 -0.35 -17.23 20.65
CA THR A 318 -0.07 -17.30 19.22
C THR A 318 -1.37 -17.28 18.42
N ASP A 319 -1.34 -16.66 17.25
CA ASP A 319 -2.42 -16.66 16.27
C ASP A 319 -2.25 -17.75 15.18
N TYR A 320 -1.34 -18.69 15.42
CA TYR A 320 -1.09 -19.87 14.57
C TYR A 320 -0.86 -19.52 13.08
N ALA A 321 -1.79 -19.90 12.20
CA ALA A 321 -1.66 -19.74 10.76
C ALA A 321 -1.86 -18.31 10.24
N PHE A 322 -2.13 -17.33 11.10
CA PHE A 322 -2.29 -15.93 10.70
C PHE A 322 -0.99 -15.30 10.16
N SER A 323 0.15 -15.93 10.31
CA SER A 323 1.40 -15.56 9.64
C SER A 323 1.55 -16.21 8.25
N ALA A 324 0.55 -16.98 7.77
CA ALA A 324 0.56 -17.72 6.49
C ALA A 324 -0.39 -17.10 5.46
N ASN A 325 -0.42 -15.79 5.34
CA ASN A 325 -1.36 -15.03 4.50
C ASN A 325 -0.82 -14.70 3.11
N GLY A 326 0.44 -15.01 2.83
CA GLY A 326 1.10 -14.64 1.58
C GLY A 326 0.54 -15.35 0.35
N ILE A 327 0.57 -14.68 -0.81
CA ILE A 327 0.43 -15.33 -2.13
C ILE A 327 1.73 -16.00 -2.59
N VAL A 328 2.82 -15.74 -1.86
CA VAL A 328 4.07 -16.53 -1.92
C VAL A 328 4.41 -17.05 -0.53
N PHE A 329 5.11 -18.19 -0.48
CA PHE A 329 5.72 -18.68 0.76
C PHE A 329 6.85 -17.74 1.21
N ALA A 330 7.26 -17.85 2.47
CA ALA A 330 8.31 -16.99 3.03
C ALA A 330 9.67 -17.08 2.30
N ASP A 331 9.93 -18.18 1.59
CA ASP A 331 11.13 -18.36 0.77
C ASP A 331 11.00 -17.79 -0.66
N GLY A 332 9.86 -17.13 -0.97
CA GLY A 332 9.57 -16.53 -2.26
C GLY A 332 8.95 -17.49 -3.28
N THR A 333 8.72 -18.77 -2.93
CA THR A 333 8.03 -19.72 -3.82
C THR A 333 6.57 -19.29 -4.00
N GLU A 334 6.12 -19.17 -5.25
CA GLU A 334 4.74 -18.78 -5.57
C GLU A 334 3.76 -19.90 -5.15
N LYS A 335 2.70 -19.52 -4.43
CA LYS A 335 1.61 -20.45 -4.11
C LYS A 335 0.72 -20.70 -5.33
N PRO A 336 -0.05 -21.80 -5.42
CA PRO A 336 -0.96 -22.07 -6.54
C PRO A 336 -1.91 -20.92 -6.86
N ALA A 337 -2.37 -20.18 -5.84
CA ALA A 337 -3.22 -19.02 -5.98
C ALA A 337 -2.61 -17.89 -6.85
N MET A 338 -1.28 -17.83 -6.98
CA MET A 338 -0.61 -16.84 -7.82
C MET A 338 -1.02 -16.93 -9.29
N GLN A 339 -1.45 -18.11 -9.77
CA GLN A 339 -1.96 -18.26 -11.14
C GLN A 339 -3.24 -17.46 -11.37
N GLU A 340 -4.15 -17.43 -10.39
CA GLU A 340 -5.37 -16.61 -10.43
C GLU A 340 -5.02 -15.12 -10.38
N VAL A 341 -4.10 -14.72 -9.51
CA VAL A 341 -3.61 -13.34 -9.41
C VAL A 341 -3.02 -12.88 -10.74
N ARG A 342 -2.09 -13.64 -11.31
CA ARG A 342 -1.47 -13.35 -12.62
C ARG A 342 -2.50 -13.18 -13.72
N TYR A 343 -3.48 -14.06 -13.76
CA TYR A 343 -4.54 -14.02 -14.78
C TYR A 343 -5.41 -12.77 -14.62
N TRP A 344 -5.98 -12.52 -13.43
CA TRP A 344 -6.93 -11.45 -13.24
C TRP A 344 -6.30 -10.06 -13.19
N TYR A 345 -5.07 -9.94 -12.73
CA TYR A 345 -4.31 -8.68 -12.82
C TYR A 345 -3.77 -8.40 -14.22
N GLY A 346 -3.77 -9.40 -15.10
CA GLY A 346 -3.49 -9.20 -16.52
C GLY A 346 -4.54 -8.34 -17.21
N SER A 347 -4.15 -7.66 -18.29
CA SER A 347 -5.10 -6.90 -19.11
C SER A 347 -6.17 -7.80 -19.74
N ALA A 348 -7.33 -7.23 -20.08
CA ALA A 348 -8.40 -7.96 -20.74
C ALA A 348 -7.92 -8.64 -22.05
N ALA A 349 -7.03 -7.97 -22.79
CA ALA A 349 -6.42 -8.53 -24.00
C ALA A 349 -5.50 -9.72 -23.69
N ALA A 350 -4.70 -9.65 -22.62
CA ALA A 350 -3.84 -10.74 -22.17
C ALA A 350 -4.66 -11.96 -21.72
N ARG A 351 -5.75 -11.75 -20.98
CA ARG A 351 -6.66 -12.83 -20.58
C ARG A 351 -7.32 -13.50 -21.79
N ALA A 352 -7.82 -12.72 -22.73
CA ALA A 352 -8.43 -13.27 -23.95
C ALA A 352 -7.43 -14.09 -24.78
N ALA A 353 -6.17 -13.65 -24.90
CA ALA A 353 -5.12 -14.41 -25.57
C ALA A 353 -4.78 -15.72 -24.84
N HIS A 354 -4.73 -15.71 -23.51
CA HIS A 354 -4.54 -16.90 -22.70
C HIS A 354 -5.65 -17.91 -22.89
N ASP A 355 -6.92 -17.48 -22.87
CA ASP A 355 -8.09 -18.35 -23.03
C ASP A 355 -8.14 -18.99 -24.42
N ALA A 356 -7.84 -18.21 -25.47
CA ALA A 356 -7.72 -18.72 -26.83
C ALA A 356 -6.63 -19.78 -26.96
N ALA A 357 -5.47 -19.57 -26.34
CA ALA A 357 -4.38 -20.55 -26.34
C ALA A 357 -4.77 -21.87 -25.64
N ARG A 358 -5.49 -21.78 -24.52
CA ARG A 358 -6.00 -22.97 -23.81
C ARG A 358 -7.02 -23.73 -24.63
N GLN A 359 -7.95 -23.06 -25.30
CA GLN A 359 -8.94 -23.69 -26.17
C GLN A 359 -8.29 -24.38 -27.36
N ALA A 360 -7.21 -23.84 -27.90
CA ALA A 360 -6.48 -24.45 -29.01
C ALA A 360 -5.65 -25.69 -28.61
N ALA A 361 -5.34 -25.81 -27.30
CA ALA A 361 -4.56 -26.95 -26.77
C ALA A 361 -5.42 -28.07 -26.19
N ALA A 362 -6.73 -27.88 -26.07
CA ALA A 362 -7.72 -28.86 -25.61
C ALA A 362 -8.36 -29.62 -26.76
#